data_d60c282dab30b0bd6f2dae1bab52f56e
#
_entry.id   d60c282dab30b0bd6f2dae1bab52f56e
#
_cell.length_a   1.000
_cell.length_b   1.000
_cell.length_c   1.000
_cell.angle_alpha   90.00
_cell.angle_beta   90.00
_cell.angle_gamma   90.00
#
_symmetry.space_group_name_H-M   'P 1'
#
loop_
_entity.id
_entity.type
_entity.pdbx_description
1 polymer ?
#
loop_
_entity_poly.entity_id
_entity_poly.type
_entity_poly.pdbx_seq_one_letter_code
_entity_poly.pdbx_strand_id
1 'polypeptide(L)'
;PVIAEVKPTSPTTDGEHDADPVALAKAMVDGGAAALSVLTEPAHFGGSIENLRRIRETVDVPVLRKDFILREPQLDTVTSDVILLIARFLGDDLEPMLAAARDRGFQVLVEVHTREELAAAIATGAEVIGINNRDLAELTVDLSTVERLAPDAPDDVTLIAESGVATVADVRRMREAGADGLLIGTAIMDGDPQTNTERLTGAE
;
A
#
# COMPACT_ATOMS: atom_id res chain seq x y z
N PRO A 1 2.86 -11.92 4.64
CA PRO A 1 2.35 -11.55 3.30
C PRO A 1 2.98 -10.26 2.79
N VAL A 2 3.16 -10.17 1.46
CA VAL A 2 3.65 -8.99 0.76
C VAL A 2 2.59 -8.49 -0.20
N ILE A 3 2.30 -7.19 -0.15
CA ILE A 3 1.54 -6.44 -1.15
C ILE A 3 2.58 -5.83 -2.10
N ALA A 4 2.64 -6.29 -3.34
CA ALA A 4 3.60 -5.80 -4.32
C ALA A 4 3.02 -4.60 -5.10
N GLU A 5 3.78 -3.49 -5.17
CA GLU A 5 3.31 -2.28 -5.83
C GLU A 5 3.79 -2.19 -7.27
N VAL A 6 2.84 -2.18 -8.20
CA VAL A 6 3.07 -1.88 -9.62
C VAL A 6 3.23 -0.37 -9.78
N LYS A 7 4.46 0.07 -10.00
CA LYS A 7 4.85 1.47 -10.03
C LYS A 7 5.64 1.80 -11.30
N PRO A 8 4.96 2.29 -12.36
CA PRO A 8 5.62 2.60 -13.63
C PRO A 8 6.66 3.71 -13.52
N THR A 9 6.39 4.73 -12.68
CA THR A 9 7.31 5.83 -12.39
C THR A 9 7.25 6.23 -10.92
N SER A 10 8.26 6.94 -10.43
CA SER A 10 8.27 7.49 -9.07
C SER A 10 9.07 8.79 -9.04
N PRO A 11 8.64 9.79 -8.26
CA PRO A 11 9.42 11.02 -8.04
C PRO A 11 10.82 10.78 -7.47
N THR A 12 11.06 9.59 -6.91
CA THR A 12 12.31 9.20 -6.23
C THR A 12 13.13 8.17 -6.98
N THR A 13 12.72 7.76 -8.18
CA THR A 13 13.43 6.77 -9.01
C THR A 13 13.63 7.33 -10.41
N ASP A 14 14.87 7.35 -10.90
CA ASP A 14 15.17 7.72 -12.30
C ASP A 14 14.78 6.53 -13.21
N GLY A 15 13.87 6.78 -14.16
CA GLY A 15 13.49 5.86 -15.22
C GLY A 15 12.00 5.55 -15.29
N GLU A 16 11.49 5.44 -16.52
CA GLU A 16 10.19 4.84 -16.83
C GLU A 16 10.42 3.34 -17.07
N HIS A 17 9.65 2.49 -16.38
CA HIS A 17 9.57 1.09 -16.78
C HIS A 17 8.68 0.98 -18.00
N ASP A 18 9.28 0.71 -19.15
CA ASP A 18 8.60 0.50 -20.45
C ASP A 18 7.81 -0.84 -20.49
N ALA A 19 7.82 -1.59 -19.40
CA ALA A 19 7.15 -2.89 -19.31
C ALA A 19 5.63 -2.74 -19.14
N ASP A 20 4.87 -3.61 -19.81
CA ASP A 20 3.42 -3.67 -19.66
C ASP A 20 3.04 -3.91 -18.16
N PRO A 21 2.24 -3.03 -17.54
CA PRO A 21 1.83 -3.17 -16.14
C PRO A 21 1.18 -4.50 -15.80
N VAL A 22 0.48 -5.12 -16.75
CA VAL A 22 -0.12 -6.45 -16.57
C VAL A 22 0.95 -7.53 -16.48
N ALA A 23 2.00 -7.44 -17.31
CA ALA A 23 3.12 -8.39 -17.23
C ALA A 23 3.88 -8.26 -15.89
N LEU A 24 4.10 -7.02 -15.42
CA LEU A 24 4.69 -6.77 -14.10
C LEU A 24 3.83 -7.36 -12.97
N ALA A 25 2.53 -7.12 -13.01
CA ALA A 25 1.58 -7.64 -12.02
C ALA A 25 1.60 -9.18 -11.95
N LYS A 26 1.58 -9.86 -13.11
CA LYS A 26 1.70 -11.32 -13.18
C LYS A 26 3.01 -11.83 -12.58
N ALA A 27 4.14 -11.22 -12.94
CA ALA A 27 5.44 -11.58 -12.38
C ALA A 27 5.49 -11.45 -10.86
N MET A 28 4.86 -10.40 -10.30
CA MET A 28 4.74 -10.22 -8.85
C MET A 28 3.86 -11.31 -8.19
N VAL A 29 2.74 -11.67 -8.82
CA VAL A 29 1.87 -12.76 -8.34
C VAL A 29 2.59 -14.10 -8.42
N ASP A 30 3.26 -14.40 -9.54
CA ASP A 30 4.07 -15.60 -9.71
C ASP A 30 5.21 -15.67 -8.68
N GLY A 31 5.74 -14.53 -8.24
CA GLY A 31 6.71 -14.38 -7.15
C GLY A 31 6.11 -14.51 -5.74
N GLY A 32 4.80 -14.75 -5.61
CA GLY A 32 4.15 -15.02 -4.34
C GLY A 32 3.57 -13.78 -3.64
N ALA A 33 3.33 -12.67 -4.35
CA ALA A 33 2.60 -11.54 -3.79
C ALA A 33 1.19 -11.96 -3.36
N ALA A 34 0.81 -11.61 -2.13
CA ALA A 34 -0.49 -11.91 -1.57
C ALA A 34 -1.59 -10.94 -2.05
N ALA A 35 -1.19 -9.75 -2.48
CA ALA A 35 -2.03 -8.73 -3.08
C ALA A 35 -1.17 -7.79 -3.94
N LEU A 36 -1.81 -7.01 -4.78
CA LEU A 36 -1.14 -5.98 -5.57
C LEU A 36 -1.60 -4.59 -5.16
N SER A 37 -0.69 -3.62 -5.21
CA SER A 37 -0.97 -2.18 -5.11
C SER A 37 -0.76 -1.55 -6.49
N VAL A 38 -1.76 -0.83 -7.00
CA VAL A 38 -1.68 -0.18 -8.31
C VAL A 38 -1.90 1.32 -8.15
N LEU A 39 -0.90 2.09 -8.54
CA LEU A 39 -0.96 3.55 -8.56
C LEU A 39 -1.93 4.02 -9.65
N THR A 40 -2.88 4.89 -9.31
CA THR A 40 -3.84 5.46 -10.25
C THR A 40 -3.72 6.98 -10.39
N GLU A 41 -2.90 7.63 -9.56
CA GLU A 41 -2.61 9.07 -9.64
C GLU A 41 -1.67 9.37 -10.82
N PRO A 42 -2.12 10.15 -11.83
CA PRO A 42 -1.36 10.28 -13.08
C PRO A 42 -0.28 11.36 -13.05
N ALA A 43 -0.42 12.41 -12.23
CA ALA A 43 0.40 13.61 -12.33
C ALA A 43 1.80 13.44 -11.74
N HIS A 44 1.92 12.70 -10.63
CA HIS A 44 3.15 12.55 -9.87
C HIS A 44 3.74 11.13 -9.92
N PHE A 45 2.87 10.14 -10.14
CA PHE A 45 3.27 8.73 -10.08
C PHE A 45 3.10 7.98 -11.41
N GLY A 46 2.65 8.65 -12.46
CA GLY A 46 2.38 8.02 -13.76
C GLY A 46 1.32 6.92 -13.68
N GLY A 47 0.46 6.98 -12.67
CA GLY A 47 -0.58 5.99 -12.43
C GLY A 47 -1.69 6.03 -13.47
N SER A 48 -2.45 4.95 -13.58
CA SER A 48 -3.53 4.81 -14.55
C SER A 48 -4.67 3.96 -14.03
N ILE A 49 -5.88 4.50 -14.09
CA ILE A 49 -7.12 3.77 -13.82
C ILE A 49 -7.28 2.59 -14.80
N GLU A 50 -6.88 2.77 -16.05
CA GLU A 50 -6.93 1.72 -17.07
C GLU A 50 -5.99 0.56 -16.73
N ASN A 51 -4.79 0.85 -16.23
CA ASN A 51 -3.86 -0.19 -15.78
C ASN A 51 -4.44 -0.97 -14.59
N LEU A 52 -5.09 -0.31 -13.64
CA LEU A 52 -5.75 -0.98 -12.53
C LEU A 52 -6.85 -1.93 -13.02
N ARG A 53 -7.70 -1.50 -13.96
CA ARG A 53 -8.74 -2.36 -14.56
C ARG A 53 -8.15 -3.59 -15.22
N ARG A 54 -7.16 -3.41 -16.11
CA ARG A 54 -6.47 -4.49 -16.85
C ARG A 54 -5.80 -5.48 -15.89
N ILE A 55 -5.13 -4.99 -14.87
CA ILE A 55 -4.49 -5.83 -13.85
C ILE A 55 -5.56 -6.63 -13.11
N ARG A 56 -6.59 -5.97 -12.57
CA ARG A 56 -7.65 -6.62 -11.79
C ARG A 56 -8.41 -7.69 -12.58
N GLU A 57 -8.60 -7.52 -13.89
CA GLU A 57 -9.21 -8.52 -14.77
C GLU A 57 -8.31 -9.74 -15.05
N THR A 58 -7.03 -9.66 -14.68
CA THR A 58 -6.01 -10.63 -15.08
C THR A 58 -5.46 -11.46 -13.92
N VAL A 59 -5.54 -10.94 -12.69
CA VAL A 59 -4.99 -11.59 -11.50
C VAL A 59 -6.10 -12.08 -10.57
N ASP A 60 -5.81 -13.13 -9.79
CA ASP A 60 -6.74 -13.70 -8.81
C ASP A 60 -6.50 -13.21 -7.37
N VAL A 61 -5.48 -12.37 -7.16
CA VAL A 61 -5.19 -11.76 -5.85
C VAL A 61 -5.88 -10.40 -5.72
N PRO A 62 -6.19 -9.94 -4.48
CA PRO A 62 -6.78 -8.62 -4.26
C PRO A 62 -5.93 -7.49 -4.82
N VAL A 63 -6.59 -6.46 -5.36
CA VAL A 63 -5.94 -5.28 -5.94
C VAL A 63 -6.33 -4.03 -5.16
N LEU A 64 -5.33 -3.38 -4.57
CA LEU A 64 -5.43 -2.09 -3.91
C LEU A 64 -5.31 -0.96 -4.94
N ARG A 65 -6.30 -0.07 -4.96
CA ARG A 65 -6.19 1.22 -5.63
C ARG A 65 -5.40 2.19 -4.74
N LYS A 66 -4.18 2.52 -5.15
CA LYS A 66 -3.33 3.50 -4.45
C LYS A 66 -3.44 4.86 -5.12
N ASP A 67 -4.19 5.75 -4.47
CA ASP A 67 -4.55 7.08 -4.97
C ASP A 67 -4.80 8.03 -3.79
N PHE A 68 -4.82 9.34 -4.05
CA PHE A 68 -5.26 10.35 -3.09
C PHE A 68 -6.78 10.51 -3.15
N ILE A 69 -7.50 9.71 -2.35
CA ILE A 69 -8.96 9.76 -2.25
C ILE A 69 -9.34 10.75 -1.14
N LEU A 70 -9.81 11.93 -1.54
CA LEU A 70 -10.13 13.06 -0.67
C LEU A 70 -11.62 13.40 -0.66
N ARG A 71 -12.40 12.84 -1.58
CA ARG A 71 -13.82 13.12 -1.73
C ARG A 71 -14.58 11.85 -2.10
N GLU A 72 -15.79 11.73 -1.55
CA GLU A 72 -16.64 10.55 -1.75
C GLU A 72 -16.89 10.17 -3.23
N PRO A 73 -17.12 11.11 -4.18
CA PRO A 73 -17.28 10.74 -5.59
C PRO A 73 -16.08 10.03 -6.23
N GLN A 74 -14.87 10.15 -5.65
CA GLN A 74 -13.70 9.43 -6.14
C GLN A 74 -13.78 7.92 -5.89
N LEU A 75 -14.59 7.48 -4.92
CA LEU A 75 -14.84 6.07 -4.65
C LEU A 75 -15.53 5.38 -5.84
N ASP A 76 -16.33 6.11 -6.59
CA ASP A 76 -17.11 5.60 -7.73
C ASP A 76 -16.35 5.64 -9.07
N THR A 77 -15.08 6.09 -9.06
CA THR A 77 -14.29 6.28 -10.29
C THR A 77 -13.90 4.96 -10.96
N VAL A 78 -13.51 3.96 -10.15
CA VAL A 78 -13.10 2.64 -10.63
C VAL A 78 -13.30 1.60 -9.53
N THR A 79 -13.66 0.39 -9.92
CA THR A 79 -13.79 -0.75 -9.01
C THR A 79 -12.40 -1.31 -8.67
N SER A 80 -12.15 -1.51 -7.37
CA SER A 80 -10.99 -2.24 -6.83
C SER A 80 -11.46 -3.13 -5.68
N ASP A 81 -10.58 -3.97 -5.15
CA ASP A 81 -10.92 -4.81 -4.00
C ASP A 81 -10.63 -4.06 -2.69
N VAL A 82 -9.54 -3.29 -2.70
CA VAL A 82 -9.09 -2.46 -1.58
C VAL A 82 -8.87 -1.03 -2.06
N ILE A 83 -9.13 -0.05 -1.21
CA ILE A 83 -8.78 1.36 -1.44
C ILE A 83 -7.91 1.90 -0.31
N LEU A 84 -7.12 2.93 -0.64
CA LEU A 84 -6.31 3.68 0.31
C LEU A 84 -7.08 4.91 0.80
N LEU A 85 -7.14 5.09 2.12
CA LEU A 85 -7.51 6.36 2.76
C LEU A 85 -6.35 6.84 3.62
N ILE A 86 -5.90 8.07 3.42
CA ILE A 86 -4.77 8.65 4.16
C ILE A 86 -5.34 9.53 5.28
N ALA A 87 -5.14 9.12 6.54
CA ALA A 87 -5.71 9.77 7.71
C ALA A 87 -5.35 11.27 7.78
N ARG A 88 -4.08 11.60 7.51
CA ARG A 88 -3.57 12.98 7.51
C ARG A 88 -4.35 13.93 6.58
N PHE A 89 -4.81 13.44 5.44
CA PHE A 89 -5.50 14.27 4.45
C PHE A 89 -7.00 14.37 4.68
N LEU A 90 -7.58 13.42 5.39
CA LEU A 90 -9.01 13.36 5.64
C LEU A 90 -9.39 14.02 6.97
N GLY A 91 -8.54 13.94 8.00
CA GLY A 91 -8.86 14.51 9.29
C GLY A 91 -10.21 14.04 9.83
N ASP A 92 -11.12 14.97 10.10
CA ASP A 92 -12.47 14.69 10.61
C ASP A 92 -13.37 13.95 9.58
N ASP A 93 -13.00 13.96 8.29
CA ASP A 93 -13.72 13.26 7.24
C ASP A 93 -13.31 11.77 7.13
N LEU A 94 -12.36 11.28 7.93
CA LEU A 94 -11.87 9.90 7.85
C LEU A 94 -12.98 8.88 8.15
N GLU A 95 -13.71 9.06 9.23
CA GLU A 95 -14.80 8.13 9.62
C GLU A 95 -15.94 8.08 8.59
N PRO A 96 -16.53 9.20 8.14
CA PRO A 96 -17.55 9.15 7.10
C PRO A 96 -17.04 8.60 5.77
N MET A 97 -15.79 8.87 5.39
CA MET A 97 -15.19 8.32 4.17
C MET A 97 -14.98 6.81 4.26
N LEU A 98 -14.53 6.31 5.41
CA LEU A 98 -14.38 4.88 5.68
C LEU A 98 -15.74 4.17 5.59
N ALA A 99 -16.79 4.73 6.19
CA ALA A 99 -18.15 4.20 6.10
C ALA A 99 -18.65 4.17 4.66
N ALA A 100 -18.51 5.28 3.92
CA ALA A 100 -18.91 5.37 2.51
C ALA A 100 -18.18 4.36 1.61
N ALA A 101 -16.92 4.07 1.91
CA ALA A 101 -16.14 3.06 1.19
C ALA A 101 -16.63 1.64 1.49
N ARG A 102 -16.89 1.32 2.75
CA ARG A 102 -17.43 0.02 3.18
C ARG A 102 -18.84 -0.24 2.61
N ASP A 103 -19.69 0.78 2.57
CA ASP A 103 -21.03 0.69 1.97
C ASP A 103 -20.98 0.32 0.46
N ARG A 104 -19.88 0.64 -0.21
CA ARG A 104 -19.59 0.25 -1.60
C ARG A 104 -18.93 -1.11 -1.74
N GLY A 105 -18.65 -1.79 -0.62
CA GLY A 105 -18.04 -3.12 -0.58
C GLY A 105 -16.51 -3.13 -0.68
N PHE A 106 -15.84 -1.98 -0.55
CA PHE A 106 -14.39 -1.95 -0.49
C PHE A 106 -13.86 -2.44 0.86
N GLN A 107 -12.74 -3.17 0.84
CA GLN A 107 -11.83 -3.18 1.97
C GLN A 107 -11.05 -1.86 1.97
N VAL A 108 -10.67 -1.38 3.15
CA VAL A 108 -9.99 -0.10 3.28
C VAL A 108 -8.68 -0.27 4.02
N LEU A 109 -7.59 0.17 3.40
CA LEU A 109 -6.29 0.38 4.04
C LEU A 109 -6.23 1.84 4.50
N VAL A 110 -6.19 2.07 5.81
CA VAL A 110 -6.05 3.43 6.37
C VAL A 110 -4.56 3.70 6.64
N GLU A 111 -3.97 4.60 5.87
CA GLU A 111 -2.55 4.97 6.01
C GLU A 111 -2.37 6.02 7.09
N VAL A 112 -1.38 5.79 7.98
CA VAL A 112 -1.02 6.66 9.11
C VAL A 112 0.49 6.86 9.19
N HIS A 113 0.92 8.01 9.76
CA HIS A 113 2.33 8.39 9.90
C HIS A 113 2.69 8.77 11.34
N THR A 114 1.70 9.11 12.16
CA THR A 114 1.90 9.56 13.55
C THR A 114 1.02 8.78 14.51
N ARG A 115 1.32 8.89 15.81
CA ARG A 115 0.54 8.26 16.87
C ARG A 115 -0.89 8.81 16.95
N GLU A 116 -1.05 10.10 16.68
CA GLU A 116 -2.36 10.76 16.64
C GLU A 116 -3.20 10.25 15.46
N GLU A 117 -2.58 10.08 14.29
CA GLU A 117 -3.25 9.50 13.11
C GLU A 117 -3.63 8.04 13.35
N LEU A 118 -2.74 7.25 13.99
CA LEU A 118 -3.04 5.87 14.37
C LEU A 118 -4.23 5.79 15.33
N ALA A 119 -4.24 6.63 16.37
CA ALA A 119 -5.35 6.67 17.34
C ALA A 119 -6.67 7.07 16.67
N ALA A 120 -6.63 8.03 15.73
CA ALA A 120 -7.80 8.43 14.95
C ALA A 120 -8.30 7.26 14.06
N ALA A 121 -7.40 6.56 13.35
CA ALA A 121 -7.76 5.41 12.54
C ALA A 121 -8.40 4.28 13.36
N ILE A 122 -7.83 3.95 14.52
CA ILE A 122 -8.40 2.96 15.46
C ILE A 122 -9.80 3.39 15.92
N ALA A 123 -9.99 4.66 16.25
CA ALA A 123 -11.28 5.18 16.71
C ALA A 123 -12.40 5.06 15.67
N THR A 124 -12.08 5.05 14.36
CA THR A 124 -13.05 4.82 13.27
C THR A 124 -13.42 3.34 13.09
N GLY A 125 -12.76 2.43 13.81
CA GLY A 125 -12.93 0.99 13.63
C GLY A 125 -12.26 0.47 12.35
N ALA A 126 -11.16 1.10 11.89
CA ALA A 126 -10.36 0.60 10.78
C ALA A 126 -9.78 -0.79 11.11
N GLU A 127 -9.98 -1.77 10.21
CA GLU A 127 -9.54 -3.16 10.40
C GLU A 127 -8.14 -3.41 9.81
N VAL A 128 -7.74 -2.61 8.82
CA VAL A 128 -6.42 -2.67 8.19
C VAL A 128 -5.80 -1.28 8.23
N ILE A 129 -4.67 -1.15 8.89
CA ILE A 129 -3.95 0.12 9.05
C ILE A 129 -2.55 -0.02 8.47
N GLY A 130 -2.19 0.89 7.58
CA GLY A 130 -0.85 1.02 7.02
C GLY A 130 -0.02 2.03 7.80
N ILE A 131 1.09 1.60 8.37
CA ILE A 131 2.05 2.52 8.98
C ILE A 131 3.11 2.86 7.91
N ASN A 132 3.08 4.09 7.44
CA ASN A 132 4.00 4.53 6.40
C ASN A 132 5.30 5.10 7.00
N ASN A 133 6.42 4.43 6.71
CA ASN A 133 7.76 4.86 7.12
C ASN A 133 8.25 6.11 6.38
N ARG A 134 7.54 6.54 5.31
CA ARG A 134 7.89 7.74 4.56
C ARG A 134 7.14 8.95 5.10
N ASP A 135 7.85 9.98 5.54
CA ASP A 135 7.25 11.28 5.78
C ASP A 135 6.83 11.91 4.44
N LEU A 136 5.56 12.36 4.36
CA LEU A 136 5.00 12.90 3.11
C LEU A 136 5.45 14.35 2.84
N ALA A 137 5.94 15.07 3.85
CA ALA A 137 6.41 16.44 3.69
C ALA A 137 7.89 16.50 3.31
N GLU A 138 8.72 15.65 3.96
CA GLU A 138 10.17 15.65 3.77
C GLU A 138 10.64 14.57 2.79
N LEU A 139 9.76 13.61 2.43
CA LEU A 139 10.03 12.42 1.61
C LEU A 139 11.13 11.51 2.20
N THR A 140 11.53 11.73 3.44
CA THR A 140 12.48 10.89 4.16
C THR A 140 11.84 9.57 4.57
N VAL A 141 12.63 8.50 4.66
CA VAL A 141 12.19 7.17 5.08
C VAL A 141 12.88 6.80 6.38
N ASP A 142 12.08 6.44 7.40
CA ASP A 142 12.56 5.98 8.69
C ASP A 142 11.80 4.72 9.14
N LEU A 143 12.45 3.55 9.00
CA LEU A 143 11.88 2.25 9.38
C LEU A 143 11.50 2.17 10.87
N SER A 144 12.08 3.03 11.72
CA SER A 144 11.71 3.08 13.14
C SER A 144 10.29 3.63 13.37
N THR A 145 9.63 4.18 12.34
CA THR A 145 8.23 4.63 12.46
C THR A 145 7.30 3.48 12.80
N VAL A 146 7.41 2.35 12.10
CA VAL A 146 6.63 1.13 12.43
C VAL A 146 6.98 0.65 13.83
N GLU A 147 8.26 0.58 14.20
CA GLU A 147 8.69 0.13 15.55
C GLU A 147 8.11 0.98 16.68
N ARG A 148 7.94 2.29 16.44
CA ARG A 148 7.37 3.22 17.42
C ARG A 148 5.85 3.17 17.52
N LEU A 149 5.16 2.87 16.42
CA LEU A 149 3.70 2.98 16.33
C LEU A 149 3.00 1.62 16.50
N ALA A 150 3.56 0.54 15.97
CA ALA A 150 2.93 -0.78 16.00
C ALA A 150 2.53 -1.25 17.41
N PRO A 151 3.32 -1.02 18.48
CA PRO A 151 2.93 -1.42 19.83
C PRO A 151 1.65 -0.75 20.38
N ASP A 152 1.19 0.33 19.76
CA ASP A 152 -0.03 1.03 20.18
C ASP A 152 -1.28 0.54 19.46
N ALA A 153 -1.14 -0.32 18.46
CA ALA A 153 -2.26 -0.91 17.73
C ALA A 153 -2.85 -2.10 18.52
N PRO A 154 -4.18 -2.25 18.53
CA PRO A 154 -4.82 -3.42 19.14
C PRO A 154 -4.60 -4.69 18.30
N ASP A 155 -4.64 -5.86 18.97
CA ASP A 155 -4.34 -7.17 18.35
C ASP A 155 -5.34 -7.60 17.25
N ASP A 156 -6.50 -6.97 17.15
CA ASP A 156 -7.53 -7.24 16.15
C ASP A 156 -7.42 -6.38 14.89
N VAL A 157 -6.41 -5.50 14.83
CA VAL A 157 -6.08 -4.68 13.65
C VAL A 157 -4.96 -5.34 12.87
N THR A 158 -5.15 -5.48 11.55
CA THR A 158 -4.09 -5.92 10.65
C THR A 158 -3.16 -4.75 10.33
N LEU A 159 -1.89 -4.87 10.68
CA LEU A 159 -0.87 -3.84 10.42
C LEU A 159 -0.07 -4.12 9.15
N ILE A 160 0.00 -3.13 8.28
CA ILE A 160 0.82 -3.16 7.07
C ILE A 160 1.96 -2.14 7.20
N ALA A 161 3.21 -2.57 7.11
CA ALA A 161 4.35 -1.67 7.03
C ALA A 161 4.54 -1.19 5.58
N GLU A 162 4.58 0.12 5.38
CA GLU A 162 4.73 0.73 4.07
C GLU A 162 6.03 1.53 3.95
N SER A 163 6.60 1.55 2.77
CA SER A 163 7.83 2.25 2.39
C SER A 163 9.12 1.79 3.08
N GLY A 164 10.22 1.87 2.35
CA GLY A 164 11.57 1.69 2.87
C GLY A 164 12.06 0.26 3.01
N VAL A 165 11.19 -0.73 2.89
CA VAL A 165 11.58 -2.15 2.93
C VAL A 165 12.27 -2.52 1.61
N ALA A 166 13.55 -2.90 1.69
CA ALA A 166 14.37 -3.22 0.51
C ALA A 166 15.05 -4.60 0.60
N THR A 167 15.31 -5.07 1.81
CA THR A 167 16.08 -6.29 2.06
C THR A 167 15.28 -7.30 2.88
N VAL A 168 15.71 -8.55 2.87
CA VAL A 168 15.19 -9.61 3.76
C VAL A 168 15.33 -9.21 5.24
N ALA A 169 16.40 -8.50 5.59
CA ALA A 169 16.60 -8.01 6.96
C ALA A 169 15.53 -6.96 7.33
N ASP A 170 15.15 -6.07 6.39
CA ASP A 170 14.08 -5.11 6.63
C ASP A 170 12.73 -5.80 6.79
N VAL A 171 12.45 -6.83 5.99
CA VAL A 171 11.22 -7.64 6.12
C VAL A 171 11.12 -8.23 7.53
N ARG A 172 12.19 -8.87 8.02
CA ARG A 172 12.23 -9.42 9.38
C ARG A 172 12.06 -8.34 10.44
N ARG A 173 12.77 -7.24 10.28
CA ARG A 173 12.67 -6.08 11.20
C ARG A 173 11.24 -5.56 11.32
N MET A 174 10.50 -5.42 10.21
CA MET A 174 9.12 -4.95 10.24
C MET A 174 8.17 -5.98 10.87
N ARG A 175 8.38 -7.27 10.62
CA ARG A 175 7.61 -8.35 11.25
C ARG A 175 7.87 -8.43 12.77
N GLU A 176 9.12 -8.32 13.20
CA GLU A 176 9.50 -8.27 14.61
C GLU A 176 8.92 -7.03 15.31
N ALA A 177 8.71 -5.94 14.59
CA ALA A 177 8.05 -4.75 15.08
C ALA A 177 6.52 -4.89 15.22
N GLY A 178 5.93 -5.97 14.69
CA GLY A 178 4.50 -6.24 14.79
C GLY A 178 3.69 -6.05 13.49
N ALA A 179 4.34 -5.83 12.34
CA ALA A 179 3.63 -5.76 11.07
C ALA A 179 3.18 -7.16 10.60
N ASP A 180 1.90 -7.32 10.28
CA ASP A 180 1.30 -8.54 9.71
C ASP A 180 1.61 -8.68 8.23
N GLY A 181 1.80 -7.57 7.52
CA GLY A 181 2.11 -7.53 6.11
C GLY A 181 2.98 -6.33 5.73
N LEU A 182 3.46 -6.34 4.49
CA LEU A 182 4.36 -5.30 3.98
C LEU A 182 3.89 -4.85 2.60
N LEU A 183 3.87 -3.53 2.36
CA LEU A 183 3.64 -2.96 1.03
C LEU A 183 5.00 -2.50 0.47
N ILE A 184 5.43 -3.15 -0.62
CA ILE A 184 6.76 -2.99 -1.18
C ILE A 184 6.66 -2.66 -2.67
N GLY A 185 7.24 -1.53 -3.08
CA GLY A 185 7.28 -1.10 -4.48
C GLY A 185 8.71 -1.09 -5.02
N THR A 186 9.50 -0.09 -4.64
CA THR A 186 10.81 0.20 -5.22
C THR A 186 11.74 -1.02 -5.27
N ALA A 187 11.85 -1.78 -4.19
CA ALA A 187 12.73 -2.94 -4.13
C ALA A 187 12.28 -4.13 -5.00
N ILE A 188 10.97 -4.23 -5.29
CA ILE A 188 10.43 -5.23 -6.21
C ILE A 188 10.68 -4.80 -7.64
N MET A 189 10.51 -3.53 -7.95
CA MET A 189 10.67 -2.96 -9.29
C MET A 189 12.14 -2.76 -9.70
N ASP A 190 13.10 -2.90 -8.79
CA ASP A 190 14.54 -2.77 -9.06
C ASP A 190 15.10 -4.08 -9.64
N GLY A 191 14.99 -4.24 -10.95
CA GLY A 191 15.42 -5.41 -11.71
C GLY A 191 14.27 -6.35 -12.09
N ASP A 192 14.38 -7.64 -11.77
CA ASP A 192 13.35 -8.64 -12.10
C ASP A 192 12.27 -8.73 -11.00
N PRO A 193 11.01 -8.32 -11.29
CA PRO A 193 9.96 -8.26 -10.27
C PRO A 193 9.58 -9.61 -9.67
N GLN A 194 9.61 -10.70 -10.45
CA GLN A 194 9.30 -12.03 -9.95
C GLN A 194 10.34 -12.46 -8.92
N THR A 195 11.61 -12.45 -9.30
CA THR A 195 12.74 -12.84 -8.43
C THR A 195 12.78 -11.99 -7.15
N ASN A 196 12.57 -10.67 -7.27
CA ASN A 196 12.56 -9.79 -6.12
C ASN A 196 11.37 -10.06 -5.19
N THR A 197 10.19 -10.35 -5.74
CA THR A 197 9.02 -10.72 -4.95
C THR A 197 9.26 -12.05 -4.24
N GLU A 198 9.74 -13.10 -4.92
CA GLU A 198 10.10 -14.39 -4.33
C GLU A 198 11.08 -14.23 -3.17
N ARG A 199 12.12 -13.41 -3.35
CA ARG A 199 13.12 -13.12 -2.32
C ARG A 199 12.53 -12.47 -1.07
N LEU A 200 11.58 -11.54 -1.24
CA LEU A 200 10.98 -10.77 -0.13
C LEU A 200 9.81 -11.52 0.53
N THR A 201 9.06 -12.33 -0.21
CA THR A 201 7.99 -13.18 0.33
C THR A 201 8.53 -14.39 1.09
N GLY A 202 9.66 -14.96 0.66
CA GLY A 202 10.34 -16.06 1.31
C GLY A 202 11.18 -15.66 2.55
N ALA A 203 11.13 -14.41 2.96
CA ALA A 203 11.84 -13.89 4.12
C ALA A 203 11.10 -14.22 5.44
N GLU A 204 11.15 -15.50 5.86
CA GLU A 204 10.66 -15.96 7.18
C GLU A 204 11.69 -15.74 8.29
#